data_39048ccd5ecd0593487a741020b2057c
#
_entry.id   39048ccd5ecd0593487a741020b2057c
#
_cell.length_a   1.000
_cell.length_b   1.000
_cell.length_c   1.000
_cell.angle_alpha   90.00
_cell.angle_beta   90.00
_cell.angle_gamma   90.00
#
_symmetry.space_group_name_H-M   'P 1'
#
loop_
_entity.id
_entity.type
_entity.pdbx_description
1 polymer ?
#
loop_
_entity_poly.entity_id
_entity_poly.type
_entity_poly.pdbx_seq_one_letter_code
_entity_poly.pdbx_strand_id
1 'polypeptide(L)'
;MEIGINELFEMLSSNNDEKIQKIGIEEGKKIKNLHFLMQPIGEKSSWENCARIIVQKSDEILSEYDLFLFEWLQDENWPGFEIIYNRIKTIPAELIHSSYIYSIKKAIKEKHESKCDTWLIILLELADNKKLYNILEKKEKKIIKKYMRKYKKTLEERKVWQKEWYENVEKNHFPLKLEVIDDDKNLKTHLIK
;
A
#
# COMPACT_ATOMS: atom_id res chain seq x y z
N MET A 1 -23.52 -9.85 17.06
CA MET A 1 -22.52 -10.82 17.55
C MET A 1 -21.18 -10.19 17.23
N GLU A 2 -20.31 -9.94 18.22
CA GLU A 2 -18.95 -9.46 17.93
C GLU A 2 -18.13 -10.65 17.42
N ILE A 3 -17.63 -10.52 16.20
CA ILE A 3 -16.72 -11.51 15.59
C ILE A 3 -15.35 -11.39 16.26
N GLY A 4 -14.78 -12.52 16.66
CA GLY A 4 -13.43 -12.57 17.18
C GLY A 4 -12.38 -12.27 16.09
N ILE A 5 -11.21 -11.73 16.47
CA ILE A 5 -10.17 -11.35 15.51
C ILE A 5 -9.67 -12.55 14.68
N ASN A 6 -9.57 -13.74 15.27
CA ASN A 6 -9.17 -14.94 14.56
C ASN A 6 -10.23 -15.37 13.53
N GLU A 7 -11.51 -15.34 13.93
CA GLU A 7 -12.62 -15.64 13.03
C GLU A 7 -12.66 -14.64 11.85
N LEU A 8 -12.38 -13.36 12.11
CA LEU A 8 -12.25 -12.37 11.06
C LEU A 8 -11.16 -12.75 10.05
N PHE A 9 -9.96 -13.13 10.51
CA PHE A 9 -8.88 -13.50 9.60
C PHE A 9 -9.18 -14.79 8.83
N GLU A 10 -9.87 -15.74 9.43
CA GLU A 10 -10.38 -16.89 8.70
C GLU A 10 -11.31 -16.45 7.57
N MET A 11 -12.27 -15.55 7.84
CA MET A 11 -13.18 -15.02 6.81
C MET A 11 -12.46 -14.23 5.71
N LEU A 12 -11.39 -13.50 6.05
CA LEU A 12 -10.60 -12.71 5.10
C LEU A 12 -9.65 -13.57 4.25
N SER A 13 -9.49 -14.86 4.54
CA SER A 13 -8.61 -15.75 3.77
C SER A 13 -9.08 -15.86 2.32
N SER A 14 -8.13 -15.69 1.38
CA SER A 14 -8.36 -15.92 -0.06
C SER A 14 -8.71 -17.37 -0.40
N ASN A 15 -8.57 -18.30 0.56
CA ASN A 15 -8.95 -19.69 0.41
C ASN A 15 -10.47 -19.90 0.54
N ASN A 16 -11.21 -18.92 1.05
CA ASN A 16 -12.66 -18.97 1.16
C ASN A 16 -13.36 -18.54 -0.13
N ASP A 17 -14.65 -18.86 -0.24
CA ASP A 17 -15.45 -18.32 -1.31
C ASP A 17 -15.63 -16.78 -1.18
N GLU A 18 -15.94 -16.14 -2.29
CA GLU A 18 -16.06 -14.67 -2.33
C GLU A 18 -17.13 -14.11 -1.39
N LYS A 19 -18.17 -14.87 -1.05
CA LYS A 19 -19.25 -14.39 -0.17
C LYS A 19 -18.74 -14.26 1.25
N ILE A 20 -17.98 -15.26 1.73
CA ILE A 20 -17.35 -15.23 3.06
C ILE A 20 -16.34 -14.10 3.12
N GLN A 21 -15.49 -13.96 2.10
CA GLN A 21 -14.52 -12.87 2.03
C GLN A 21 -15.20 -11.49 2.07
N LYS A 22 -16.28 -11.27 1.31
CA LYS A 22 -17.05 -10.03 1.32
C LYS A 22 -17.61 -9.71 2.71
N ILE A 23 -18.18 -10.69 3.41
CA ILE A 23 -18.67 -10.52 4.78
C ILE A 23 -17.50 -10.15 5.71
N GLY A 24 -16.37 -10.85 5.61
CA GLY A 24 -15.15 -10.54 6.38
C GLY A 24 -14.64 -9.13 6.13
N ILE A 25 -14.67 -8.64 4.89
CA ILE A 25 -14.27 -7.26 4.56
C ILE A 25 -15.21 -6.25 5.23
N GLU A 26 -16.54 -6.45 5.16
CA GLU A 26 -17.49 -5.53 5.81
C GLU A 26 -17.34 -5.52 7.34
N GLU A 27 -17.10 -6.66 7.96
CA GLU A 27 -16.79 -6.72 9.40
C GLU A 27 -15.43 -6.07 9.72
N GLY A 28 -14.41 -6.31 8.89
CA GLY A 28 -13.08 -5.74 9.05
C GLY A 28 -13.05 -4.21 8.96
N LYS A 29 -13.96 -3.59 8.19
CA LYS A 29 -14.11 -2.12 8.14
C LYS A 29 -14.45 -1.50 9.49
N LYS A 30 -15.05 -2.26 10.41
CA LYS A 30 -15.40 -1.80 11.77
C LYS A 30 -14.21 -1.76 12.72
N ILE A 31 -13.07 -2.35 12.32
CA ILE A 31 -11.82 -2.35 13.10
C ILE A 31 -11.29 -0.92 13.20
N LYS A 32 -11.13 -0.44 14.44
CA LYS A 32 -10.58 0.88 14.75
C LYS A 32 -9.04 0.86 14.81
N ASN A 33 -8.47 -0.17 15.42
CA ASN A 33 -7.02 -0.31 15.53
C ASN A 33 -6.48 -1.09 14.33
N LEU A 34 -5.94 -0.37 13.34
CA LEU A 34 -5.45 -0.96 12.09
C LEU A 34 -4.21 -1.82 12.26
N HIS A 35 -3.50 -1.78 13.41
CA HIS A 35 -2.36 -2.69 13.63
C HIS A 35 -2.73 -4.16 13.44
N PHE A 36 -3.96 -4.55 13.76
CA PHE A 36 -4.42 -5.92 13.55
C PHE A 36 -4.47 -6.32 12.07
N LEU A 37 -4.67 -5.35 11.18
CA LEU A 37 -4.78 -5.58 9.73
C LEU A 37 -3.44 -5.39 9.00
N MET A 38 -2.44 -4.78 9.66
CA MET A 38 -1.12 -4.54 9.07
C MET A 38 -0.30 -5.84 9.06
N GLN A 39 -0.36 -6.56 7.93
CA GLN A 39 0.36 -7.82 7.73
C GLN A 39 0.19 -8.79 8.92
N PRO A 40 -1.05 -9.23 9.21
CA PRO A 40 -1.31 -10.05 10.38
C PRO A 40 -0.42 -11.28 10.40
N ILE A 41 0.06 -11.64 11.60
CA ILE A 41 0.89 -12.82 11.82
C ILE A 41 0.05 -14.07 11.52
N GLY A 42 0.60 -14.97 10.73
CA GLY A 42 -0.08 -16.19 10.32
C GLY A 42 -0.09 -16.36 8.80
N GLU A 43 -1.21 -16.80 8.26
CA GLU A 43 -1.33 -17.06 6.83
C GLU A 43 -1.46 -15.77 6.01
N LYS A 44 -0.58 -15.61 5.02
CA LYS A 44 -0.63 -14.50 4.08
C LYS A 44 -1.90 -14.45 3.23
N SER A 45 -2.71 -15.51 3.27
CA SER A 45 -3.98 -15.60 2.54
C SER A 45 -5.00 -14.51 2.90
N SER A 46 -4.91 -13.90 4.09
CA SER A 46 -5.78 -12.79 4.50
C SER A 46 -5.24 -11.40 4.11
N TRP A 47 -3.96 -11.28 3.75
CA TRP A 47 -3.29 -9.98 3.59
C TRP A 47 -3.92 -9.11 2.51
N GLU A 48 -4.30 -9.68 1.38
CA GLU A 48 -4.91 -8.90 0.30
C GLU A 48 -6.23 -8.26 0.75
N ASN A 49 -7.09 -9.02 1.43
CA ASN A 49 -8.35 -8.50 1.95
C ASN A 49 -8.13 -7.50 3.11
N CYS A 50 -7.10 -7.69 3.94
CA CYS A 50 -6.66 -6.68 4.91
C CYS A 50 -6.25 -5.38 4.21
N ALA A 51 -5.46 -5.46 3.15
CA ALA A 51 -5.08 -4.29 2.35
C ALA A 51 -6.31 -3.58 1.76
N ARG A 52 -7.29 -4.33 1.23
CA ARG A 52 -8.56 -3.79 0.71
C ARG A 52 -9.36 -3.02 1.78
N ILE A 53 -9.31 -3.44 3.04
CA ILE A 53 -9.96 -2.75 4.16
C ILE A 53 -9.16 -1.48 4.51
N ILE A 54 -7.85 -1.59 4.66
CA ILE A 54 -6.95 -0.51 5.06
C ILE A 54 -7.09 0.69 4.11
N VAL A 55 -7.04 0.47 2.81
CA VAL A 55 -7.02 1.56 1.81
C VAL A 55 -8.32 2.36 1.75
N GLN A 56 -9.39 1.88 2.36
CA GLN A 56 -10.66 2.59 2.47
C GLN A 56 -10.69 3.61 3.62
N LYS A 57 -9.65 3.64 4.47
CA LYS A 57 -9.55 4.61 5.56
C LYS A 57 -9.09 5.97 5.05
N SER A 58 -9.47 7.04 5.80
CA SER A 58 -9.06 8.40 5.45
C SER A 58 -7.55 8.58 5.51
N ASP A 59 -7.04 9.63 4.86
CA ASP A 59 -5.61 9.94 4.83
C ASP A 59 -5.05 10.20 6.23
N GLU A 60 -5.83 10.87 7.09
CA GLU A 60 -5.46 11.17 8.48
C GLU A 60 -5.27 9.89 9.28
N ILE A 61 -6.22 8.94 9.18
CA ILE A 61 -6.11 7.65 9.86
C ILE A 61 -4.89 6.88 9.33
N LEU A 62 -4.71 6.84 8.00
CA LEU A 62 -3.59 6.11 7.42
C LEU A 62 -2.23 6.70 7.77
N SER A 63 -2.16 8.01 7.99
CA SER A 63 -0.91 8.67 8.39
C SER A 63 -0.40 8.23 9.78
N GLU A 64 -1.27 7.74 10.65
CA GLU A 64 -0.87 7.16 11.94
C GLU A 64 -0.20 5.78 11.78
N TYR A 65 -0.39 5.14 10.63
CA TYR A 65 0.11 3.79 10.31
C TYR A 65 1.06 3.76 9.11
N ASP A 66 1.51 4.92 8.66
CA ASP A 66 2.26 5.08 7.41
C ASP A 66 3.57 4.28 7.37
N LEU A 67 4.28 4.11 8.49
CA LEU A 67 5.46 3.24 8.56
C LEU A 67 5.13 1.79 8.17
N PHE A 68 4.00 1.26 8.62
CA PHE A 68 3.57 -0.10 8.28
C PHE A 68 3.17 -0.21 6.80
N LEU A 69 2.56 0.86 6.24
CA LEU A 69 2.27 0.92 4.82
C LEU A 69 3.56 0.85 4.00
N PHE A 70 4.60 1.58 4.38
CA PHE A 70 5.91 1.51 3.72
C PHE A 70 6.60 0.16 3.93
N GLU A 71 6.46 -0.47 5.09
CA GLU A 71 6.99 -1.80 5.35
C GLU A 71 6.32 -2.88 4.49
N TRP A 72 5.04 -2.71 4.15
CA TRP A 72 4.35 -3.60 3.21
C TRP A 72 4.99 -3.61 1.82
N LEU A 73 5.73 -2.57 1.47
CA LEU A 73 6.42 -2.47 0.18
C LEU A 73 7.78 -3.20 0.13
N GLN A 74 8.15 -3.96 1.14
CA GLN A 74 9.45 -4.68 1.16
C GLN A 74 9.53 -5.76 0.10
N ASP A 75 8.42 -6.37 -0.27
CA ASP A 75 8.36 -7.43 -1.28
C ASP A 75 7.11 -7.26 -2.16
N GLU A 76 7.31 -7.06 -3.45
CA GLU A 76 6.24 -6.87 -4.43
C GLU A 76 5.37 -8.12 -4.65
N ASN A 77 5.86 -9.30 -4.22
CA ASN A 77 5.08 -10.53 -4.25
C ASN A 77 4.15 -10.71 -3.04
N TRP A 78 4.18 -9.78 -2.07
CA TRP A 78 3.29 -9.87 -0.93
C TRP A 78 1.85 -9.55 -1.33
N PRO A 79 0.86 -10.38 -0.88
CA PRO A 79 -0.54 -10.11 -1.16
C PRO A 79 -0.94 -8.71 -0.68
N GLY A 80 -1.64 -7.97 -1.52
CA GLY A 80 -2.03 -6.58 -1.23
C GLY A 80 -0.97 -5.52 -1.52
N PHE A 81 0.22 -5.88 -1.99
CA PHE A 81 1.28 -4.92 -2.34
C PHE A 81 0.78 -3.81 -3.26
N GLU A 82 0.21 -4.16 -4.41
CA GLU A 82 -0.28 -3.19 -5.40
C GLU A 82 -1.35 -2.26 -4.83
N ILE A 83 -2.23 -2.80 -3.99
CA ILE A 83 -3.30 -2.05 -3.34
C ILE A 83 -2.70 -0.97 -2.44
N ILE A 84 -1.77 -1.35 -1.56
CA ILE A 84 -1.09 -0.44 -0.63
C ILE A 84 -0.20 0.56 -1.39
N TYR A 85 0.58 0.10 -2.37
CA TYR A 85 1.45 0.94 -3.19
C TYR A 85 0.68 2.05 -3.89
N ASN A 86 -0.45 1.72 -4.51
CA ASN A 86 -1.29 2.70 -5.19
C ASN A 86 -1.95 3.67 -4.20
N ARG A 87 -2.35 3.19 -3.02
CA ARG A 87 -2.92 4.05 -1.97
C ARG A 87 -1.92 5.06 -1.45
N ILE A 88 -0.68 4.65 -1.17
CA ILE A 88 0.39 5.57 -0.73
C ILE A 88 0.58 6.73 -1.71
N LYS A 89 0.49 6.49 -3.02
CA LYS A 89 0.63 7.54 -4.05
C LYS A 89 -0.46 8.61 -4.00
N THR A 90 -1.59 8.33 -3.37
CA THR A 90 -2.72 9.26 -3.25
C THR A 90 -2.75 10.03 -1.93
N ILE A 91 -2.08 9.54 -0.89
CA ILE A 91 -2.00 10.23 0.41
C ILE A 91 -1.26 11.57 0.24
N PRO A 92 -1.73 12.66 0.87
CA PRO A 92 -1.01 13.92 0.88
C PRO A 92 0.44 13.75 1.35
N ALA A 93 1.36 14.30 0.59
CA ALA A 93 2.79 14.10 0.82
C ALA A 93 3.24 14.56 2.21
N GLU A 94 2.62 15.61 2.73
CA GLU A 94 2.88 16.20 4.04
C GLU A 94 2.62 15.21 5.19
N LEU A 95 1.64 14.32 5.02
CA LEU A 95 1.27 13.35 6.03
C LEU A 95 2.26 12.17 6.11
N ILE A 96 2.91 11.82 5.00
CA ILE A 96 3.78 10.62 4.90
C ILE A 96 5.26 10.93 4.74
N HIS A 97 5.65 12.22 4.66
CA HIS A 97 7.03 12.64 4.38
C HIS A 97 8.05 12.04 5.35
N SER A 98 7.80 12.15 6.66
CA SER A 98 8.74 11.70 7.69
C SER A 98 8.98 10.19 7.61
N SER A 99 7.92 9.42 7.46
CA SER A 99 7.96 7.97 7.38
C SER A 99 8.54 7.48 6.06
N TYR A 100 8.28 8.21 4.96
CA TYR A 100 8.95 7.94 3.69
C TYR A 100 10.48 8.06 3.81
N ILE A 101 10.97 9.16 4.39
CA ILE A 101 12.41 9.37 4.56
C ILE A 101 13.02 8.39 5.56
N TYR A 102 12.30 8.05 6.63
CA TYR A 102 12.72 7.00 7.54
C TYR A 102 12.88 5.66 6.80
N SER A 103 11.88 5.27 6.00
CA SER A 103 11.90 4.01 5.23
C SER A 103 13.03 3.98 4.20
N ILE A 104 13.30 5.09 3.49
CA ILE A 104 14.47 5.20 2.60
C ILE A 104 15.78 4.94 3.36
N LYS A 105 15.96 5.56 4.53
CA LYS A 105 17.18 5.37 5.34
C LYS A 105 17.31 3.93 5.86
N LYS A 106 16.19 3.34 6.30
CA LYS A 106 16.12 1.95 6.76
C LYS A 106 16.45 0.99 5.61
N ALA A 107 15.84 1.16 4.44
CA ALA A 107 16.11 0.32 3.26
C ALA A 107 17.57 0.44 2.78
N ILE A 108 18.18 1.62 2.86
CA ILE A 108 19.62 1.80 2.56
C ILE A 108 20.47 0.99 3.55
N LYS A 109 20.15 1.00 4.83
CA LYS A 109 20.87 0.23 5.85
C LYS A 109 20.72 -1.28 5.61
N GLU A 110 19.49 -1.75 5.49
CA GLU A 110 19.18 -3.17 5.28
C GLU A 110 19.83 -3.73 3.99
N LYS A 111 19.85 -2.93 2.92
CA LYS A 111 20.56 -3.29 1.70
C LYS A 111 22.05 -3.59 1.94
N HIS A 112 22.72 -2.84 2.81
CA HIS A 112 24.12 -3.08 3.13
C HIS A 112 24.32 -4.38 3.90
N GLU A 113 23.33 -4.80 4.69
CA GLU A 113 23.34 -6.00 5.53
C GLU A 113 22.92 -7.24 4.73
N SER A 114 21.81 -7.19 4.00
CA SER A 114 21.18 -8.33 3.32
C SER A 114 21.54 -8.45 1.83
N LYS A 115 22.15 -7.41 1.25
CA LYS A 115 22.38 -7.25 -0.21
C LYS A 115 21.09 -7.23 -1.05
N CYS A 116 19.91 -7.16 -0.42
CA CYS A 116 18.64 -7.00 -1.10
C CYS A 116 18.33 -5.52 -1.25
N ASP A 117 18.00 -5.07 -2.45
CA ASP A 117 17.72 -3.67 -2.77
C ASP A 117 16.31 -3.41 -3.33
N THR A 118 15.49 -4.46 -3.41
CA THR A 118 14.12 -4.38 -3.94
C THR A 118 13.30 -3.30 -3.23
N TRP A 119 13.25 -3.32 -1.89
CA TRP A 119 12.52 -2.32 -1.14
C TRP A 119 12.99 -0.90 -1.42
N LEU A 120 14.32 -0.68 -1.43
CA LEU A 120 14.87 0.64 -1.76
C LEU A 120 14.46 1.11 -3.16
N ILE A 121 14.47 0.22 -4.15
CA ILE A 121 14.07 0.54 -5.54
C ILE A 121 12.61 0.96 -5.58
N ILE A 122 11.71 0.20 -4.93
CA ILE A 122 10.28 0.52 -4.84
C ILE A 122 10.06 1.89 -4.18
N LEU A 123 10.75 2.16 -3.07
CA LEU A 123 10.65 3.46 -2.40
C LEU A 123 11.19 4.62 -3.29
N LEU A 124 12.22 4.37 -4.10
CA LEU A 124 12.73 5.38 -5.04
C LEU A 124 11.74 5.68 -6.17
N GLU A 125 10.93 4.72 -6.60
CA GLU A 125 9.86 4.94 -7.58
C GLU A 125 8.81 5.93 -7.07
N LEU A 126 8.49 5.91 -5.76
CA LEU A 126 7.56 6.87 -5.16
C LEU A 126 8.06 8.33 -5.27
N ALA A 127 9.38 8.55 -5.40
CA ALA A 127 9.95 9.88 -5.63
C ALA A 127 9.61 10.47 -7.02
N ASP A 128 9.06 9.70 -7.95
CA ASP A 128 8.49 10.22 -9.19
C ASP A 128 7.20 11.01 -8.95
N ASN A 129 6.53 10.82 -7.81
CA ASN A 129 5.45 11.69 -7.36
C ASN A 129 6.00 13.10 -7.08
N LYS A 130 5.68 14.03 -7.97
CA LYS A 130 6.17 15.42 -7.89
C LYS A 130 5.78 16.10 -6.57
N LYS A 131 4.60 15.80 -6.01
CA LYS A 131 4.16 16.37 -4.74
C LYS A 131 5.09 15.93 -3.61
N LEU A 132 5.32 14.62 -3.48
CA LEU A 132 6.24 14.06 -2.49
C LEU A 132 7.66 14.58 -2.70
N TYR A 133 8.18 14.56 -3.93
CA TYR A 133 9.54 15.02 -4.21
C TYR A 133 9.75 16.52 -3.88
N ASN A 134 8.74 17.35 -4.11
CA ASN A 134 8.87 18.80 -3.92
C ASN A 134 9.04 19.20 -2.46
N ILE A 135 8.39 18.50 -1.52
CA ILE A 135 8.47 18.83 -0.07
C ILE A 135 9.76 18.31 0.58
N LEU A 136 10.54 17.45 -0.09
CA LEU A 136 11.78 16.91 0.44
C LEU A 136 12.80 18.02 0.68
N GLU A 137 13.55 17.92 1.79
CA GLU A 137 14.66 18.81 2.08
C GLU A 137 15.84 18.62 1.11
N LYS A 138 16.72 19.62 1.00
CA LYS A 138 17.89 19.56 0.11
C LYS A 138 18.79 18.35 0.37
N LYS A 139 19.00 17.98 1.64
CA LYS A 139 19.79 16.79 2.03
C LYS A 139 19.12 15.48 1.62
N GLU A 140 17.79 15.41 1.73
CA GLU A 140 17.00 14.24 1.37
C GLU A 140 16.98 14.04 -0.15
N LYS A 141 16.73 15.12 -0.90
CA LYS A 141 16.86 15.12 -2.36
C LYS A 141 18.23 14.64 -2.84
N LYS A 142 19.32 15.02 -2.11
CA LYS A 142 20.68 14.58 -2.45
C LYS A 142 20.83 13.06 -2.29
N ILE A 143 20.29 12.48 -1.21
CA ILE A 143 20.31 11.04 -0.97
C ILE A 143 19.52 10.31 -2.06
N ILE A 144 18.28 10.71 -2.29
CA ILE A 144 17.41 10.09 -3.29
C ILE A 144 18.03 10.15 -4.69
N LYS A 145 18.49 11.34 -5.13
CA LYS A 145 19.17 11.49 -6.43
C LYS A 145 20.41 10.57 -6.58
N LYS A 146 21.19 10.39 -5.50
CA LYS A 146 22.34 9.49 -5.51
C LYS A 146 21.90 8.07 -5.87
N TYR A 147 20.86 7.55 -5.20
CA TYR A 147 20.40 6.18 -5.41
C TYR A 147 19.59 6.03 -6.69
N MET A 148 18.78 7.01 -7.09
CA MET A 148 18.12 7.02 -8.39
C MET A 148 19.12 6.92 -9.56
N ARG A 149 20.27 7.63 -9.48
CA ARG A 149 21.34 7.50 -10.48
C ARG A 149 21.96 6.11 -10.48
N LYS A 150 22.15 5.52 -9.28
CA LYS A 150 22.71 4.18 -9.15
C LYS A 150 21.79 3.12 -9.76
N TYR A 151 20.48 3.24 -9.59
CA TYR A 151 19.47 2.28 -10.06
C TYR A 151 18.74 2.76 -11.32
N LYS A 152 19.32 3.71 -12.06
CA LYS A 152 18.64 4.33 -13.22
C LYS A 152 18.08 3.29 -14.18
N LYS A 153 18.91 2.32 -14.60
CA LYS A 153 18.50 1.27 -15.54
C LYS A 153 17.35 0.43 -14.99
N THR A 154 17.46 -0.05 -13.77
CA THR A 154 16.41 -0.83 -13.12
C THR A 154 15.10 -0.07 -13.00
N LEU A 155 15.15 1.22 -12.62
CA LEU A 155 13.97 2.08 -12.52
C LEU A 155 13.30 2.32 -13.89
N GLU A 156 14.10 2.45 -14.95
CA GLU A 156 13.59 2.59 -16.32
C GLU A 156 12.93 1.28 -16.80
N GLU A 157 13.56 0.14 -16.56
CA GLU A 157 13.02 -1.19 -16.89
C GLU A 157 11.70 -1.46 -16.16
N ARG A 158 11.60 -1.11 -14.86
CA ARG A 158 10.38 -1.27 -14.07
C ARG A 158 9.22 -0.39 -14.57
N LYS A 159 9.50 0.84 -15.00
CA LYS A 159 8.48 1.71 -15.59
C LYS A 159 7.87 1.11 -16.85
N VAL A 160 8.70 0.52 -17.72
CA VAL A 160 8.22 -0.16 -18.93
C VAL A 160 7.34 -1.34 -18.54
N TRP A 161 7.82 -2.19 -17.62
CA TRP A 161 7.07 -3.35 -17.15
C TRP A 161 5.74 -2.96 -16.50
N GLN A 162 5.72 -1.96 -15.61
CA GLN A 162 4.49 -1.48 -14.99
C GLN A 162 3.48 -0.97 -16.03
N LYS A 163 3.94 -0.21 -17.03
CA LYS A 163 3.08 0.28 -18.11
C LYS A 163 2.45 -0.87 -18.89
N GLU A 164 3.25 -1.85 -19.30
CA GLU A 164 2.78 -3.04 -20.00
C GLU A 164 1.79 -3.86 -19.17
N TRP A 165 2.04 -3.98 -17.86
CA TRP A 165 1.16 -4.68 -16.95
C TRP A 165 -0.20 -3.99 -16.83
N TYR A 166 -0.22 -2.66 -16.62
CA TYR A 166 -1.48 -1.89 -16.55
C TYR A 166 -2.25 -1.96 -17.89
N GLU A 167 -1.58 -1.85 -19.02
CA GLU A 167 -2.23 -1.98 -20.34
C GLU A 167 -2.84 -3.38 -20.54
N ASN A 168 -2.21 -4.42 -20.02
CA ASN A 168 -2.74 -5.78 -20.07
C ASN A 168 -3.92 -5.98 -19.11
N VAL A 169 -3.87 -5.41 -17.92
CA VAL A 169 -4.97 -5.47 -16.92
C VAL A 169 -6.21 -4.74 -17.46
N GLU A 170 -6.04 -3.54 -18.05
CA GLU A 170 -7.14 -2.81 -18.66
C GLU A 170 -7.78 -3.60 -19.82
N LYS A 171 -6.98 -4.26 -20.66
CA LYS A 171 -7.48 -5.09 -21.78
C LYS A 171 -8.25 -6.33 -21.30
N ASN A 172 -7.91 -6.88 -20.14
CA ASN A 172 -8.49 -8.11 -19.63
C ASN A 172 -9.64 -7.91 -18.62
N HIS A 173 -10.22 -6.70 -18.54
CA HIS A 173 -11.42 -6.39 -17.73
C HIS A 173 -11.33 -6.77 -16.24
N PHE A 174 -10.28 -6.37 -15.54
CA PHE A 174 -10.30 -6.33 -14.07
C PHE A 174 -10.64 -4.90 -13.60
N PRO A 175 -11.90 -4.62 -13.20
CA PRO A 175 -12.26 -3.28 -12.72
C PRO A 175 -11.78 -3.07 -11.28
N LEU A 176 -10.54 -2.61 -11.10
CA LEU A 176 -10.09 -2.03 -9.84
C LEU A 176 -10.53 -0.55 -9.79
N LYS A 177 -11.82 -0.30 -9.65
CA LYS A 177 -12.30 1.01 -9.19
C LYS A 177 -12.23 1.05 -7.68
N LEU A 178 -11.18 1.66 -7.15
CA LEU A 178 -11.09 2.05 -5.75
C LEU A 178 -11.98 3.28 -5.55
N GLU A 179 -13.19 3.10 -5.04
CA GLU A 179 -13.99 4.21 -4.52
C GLU A 179 -13.51 4.51 -3.11
N VAL A 180 -12.91 5.68 -2.94
CA VAL A 180 -12.58 6.22 -1.61
C VAL A 180 -13.88 6.66 -0.97
N ILE A 181 -14.32 5.98 0.07
CA ILE A 181 -15.49 6.37 0.86
C ILE A 181 -15.01 7.40 1.89
N ASP A 182 -15.46 8.63 1.73
CA ASP A 182 -15.25 9.72 2.70
C ASP A 182 -16.20 9.51 3.88
N ASP A 183 -15.68 9.03 5.00
CA ASP A 183 -16.46 8.66 6.19
C ASP A 183 -17.13 9.87 6.90
N ASP A 184 -16.84 11.12 6.48
CA ASP A 184 -17.35 12.34 7.10
C ASP A 184 -18.60 12.94 6.44
N LYS A 185 -19.13 12.37 5.36
CA LYS A 185 -20.34 12.87 4.69
C LYS A 185 -21.41 11.80 4.53
N ASN A 186 -22.38 11.82 5.44
CA ASN A 186 -23.76 11.29 5.32
C ASN A 186 -24.01 10.37 4.10
N LEU A 187 -24.19 9.09 4.40
CA LEU A 187 -24.74 8.10 3.47
C LEU A 187 -25.96 8.66 2.71
N LYS A 188 -25.78 8.99 1.45
CA LYS A 188 -26.85 8.96 0.47
C LYS A 188 -26.56 7.85 -0.51
N THR A 189 -27.19 6.73 -0.28
CA THR A 189 -27.31 5.61 -1.21
C THR A 189 -27.82 6.11 -2.57
N HIS A 190 -26.99 5.96 -3.59
CA HIS A 190 -27.49 5.86 -4.96
C HIS A 190 -27.03 4.52 -5.53
N LEU A 191 -27.93 3.54 -5.41
CA LEU A 191 -27.94 2.37 -6.27
C LEU A 191 -28.13 2.86 -7.71
N ILE A 192 -27.14 2.67 -8.55
CA ILE A 192 -27.29 2.76 -9.99
C ILE A 192 -27.44 1.35 -10.52
N LYS A 193 -28.57 1.16 -11.19
CA LYS A 193 -28.99 -0.07 -11.88
C LYS A 193 -28.04 -0.47 -13.00
#